data_48a685455aa7bbf2e7a8ded6a10b1e72
#
_entry.id   48a685455aa7bbf2e7a8ded6a10b1e72
#
_cell.length_a   1.000
_cell.length_b   1.000
_cell.length_c   1.000
_cell.angle_alpha   90.00
_cell.angle_beta   90.00
_cell.angle_gamma   90.00
#
_symmetry.space_group_name_H-M   'P 1'
#
loop_
_entity.id
_entity.type
_entity.pdbx_description
1 polymer ?
#
loop_
_entity_poly.entity_id
_entity_poly.type
_entity_poly.pdbx_seq_one_letter_code
_entity_poly.pdbx_strand_id
1 'polypeptide(L)'
;MKETPGRNFRNHQKKYFKAYLAFLVFCICFIARLLSGQPGNAENQYPDTGKTREISVKASAIPEYSGEPYIILEGNTPDFTDNDLTEKSFENYSELDSLGRCGEAFSCVGQELMPDEERGSIGHIKPSGWHTVKYDTVEGKYLYNRCHLIGYQLTAENSNKQNLITGTRYMNQNMIPFENETADYIKETGNHVLYRVTPVFEGENLLAKGVRMEAYSVEDDGEGVCFHVFVYNVQPGISLDYATGKSRLD
;
A
#
# COMPACT_ATOMS: atom_id res chain seq x y z
N MET A 1 35.08 26.42 36.00
CA MET A 1 33.64 26.25 35.89
C MET A 1 33.37 24.74 35.87
N LYS A 2 32.70 24.21 36.91
CA LYS A 2 32.45 22.76 37.07
C LYS A 2 31.09 22.44 36.49
N GLU A 3 31.01 21.56 35.48
CA GLU A 3 29.75 21.03 34.98
C GLU A 3 29.21 20.00 35.96
N THR A 4 27.90 20.09 36.24
CA THR A 4 27.17 19.21 37.15
C THR A 4 26.65 17.98 36.42
N PRO A 5 26.97 16.73 36.80
CA PRO A 5 26.47 15.51 36.23
C PRO A 5 25.17 15.05 36.86
N GLY A 6 24.06 15.66 36.53
CA GLY A 6 22.77 15.34 37.19
C GLY A 6 21.59 15.06 36.29
N ARG A 7 21.69 15.38 34.99
CA ARG A 7 20.53 15.36 34.07
C ARG A 7 20.33 14.05 33.29
N ASN A 8 21.37 13.28 33.07
CA ASN A 8 21.27 12.04 32.26
C ASN A 8 20.73 10.82 33.03
N PHE A 9 20.89 10.78 34.35
CA PHE A 9 20.47 9.63 35.16
C PHE A 9 18.93 9.54 35.31
N ARG A 10 18.20 10.65 35.32
CA ARG A 10 16.74 10.69 35.47
C ARG A 10 15.98 10.24 34.20
N ASN A 11 16.56 10.42 33.02
CA ASN A 11 15.93 10.02 31.75
C ASN A 11 16.09 8.52 31.49
N HIS A 12 17.19 7.90 31.91
CA HIS A 12 17.38 6.44 31.84
C HIS A 12 16.41 5.69 32.75
N GLN A 13 16.20 6.14 33.98
CA GLN A 13 15.27 5.51 34.92
C GLN A 13 13.81 5.55 34.44
N LYS A 14 13.38 6.62 33.76
CA LYS A 14 12.02 6.72 33.21
C LYS A 14 11.80 5.79 32.00
N LYS A 15 12.84 5.50 31.21
CA LYS A 15 12.76 4.59 30.06
C LYS A 15 12.59 3.13 30.51
N TYR A 16 13.35 2.71 31.53
CA TYR A 16 13.22 1.36 32.10
C TYR A 16 11.91 1.17 32.87
N PHE A 17 11.40 2.21 33.54
CA PHE A 17 10.12 2.13 34.25
C PHE A 17 8.93 1.92 33.29
N LYS A 18 8.93 2.59 32.12
CA LYS A 18 7.90 2.39 31.07
C LYS A 18 7.97 0.99 30.46
N ALA A 19 9.19 0.49 30.16
CA ALA A 19 9.39 -0.86 29.65
C ALA A 19 8.94 -1.94 30.65
N TYR A 20 9.23 -1.75 31.94
CA TYR A 20 8.81 -2.67 33.00
C TYR A 20 7.29 -2.69 33.19
N LEU A 21 6.63 -1.53 33.08
CA LEU A 21 5.17 -1.42 33.20
C LEU A 21 4.47 -2.10 32.01
N ALA A 22 5.00 -1.95 30.77
CA ALA A 22 4.49 -2.62 29.57
C ALA A 22 4.63 -4.14 29.68
N PHE A 23 5.77 -4.63 30.16
CA PHE A 23 6.02 -6.07 30.37
C PHE A 23 5.08 -6.66 31.44
N LEU A 24 4.79 -5.92 32.49
CA LEU A 24 3.90 -6.35 33.57
C LEU A 24 2.43 -6.45 33.10
N VAL A 25 1.98 -5.52 32.27
CA VAL A 25 0.65 -5.56 31.63
C VAL A 25 0.53 -6.76 30.68
N PHE A 26 1.58 -7.03 29.88
CA PHE A 26 1.63 -8.18 28.98
C PHE A 26 1.54 -9.50 29.73
N CYS A 27 2.29 -9.65 30.85
CA CYS A 27 2.23 -10.86 31.67
C CYS A 27 0.85 -11.07 32.32
N ILE A 28 0.14 -10.01 32.73
CA ILE A 28 -1.20 -10.11 33.30
C ILE A 28 -2.22 -10.56 32.24
N CYS A 29 -2.13 -10.05 31.01
CA CYS A 29 -3.00 -10.46 29.89
C CYS A 29 -2.74 -11.93 29.49
N PHE A 30 -1.47 -12.36 29.51
CA PHE A 30 -1.08 -13.75 29.20
C PHE A 30 -1.60 -14.74 30.25
N ILE A 31 -1.52 -14.40 31.54
CA ILE A 31 -2.02 -15.25 32.63
C ILE A 31 -3.58 -15.31 32.59
N ALA A 32 -4.25 -14.22 32.26
CA ALA A 32 -5.72 -14.22 32.10
C ALA A 32 -6.18 -15.13 30.95
N ARG A 33 -5.38 -15.24 29.88
CA ARG A 33 -5.66 -16.12 28.72
C ARG A 33 -5.41 -17.61 29.03
N LEU A 34 -4.48 -17.92 29.94
CA LEU A 34 -4.21 -19.30 30.43
C LEU A 34 -5.29 -19.84 31.39
N LEU A 35 -6.03 -18.97 32.06
CA LEU A 35 -7.08 -19.34 33.03
C LEU A 35 -8.48 -19.51 32.39
N SER A 36 -8.67 -19.16 31.11
CA SER A 36 -9.93 -19.29 30.37
C SER A 36 -10.00 -20.55 29.46
N GLY A 37 -9.27 -21.61 29.78
CA GLY A 37 -9.23 -22.85 29.04
C GLY A 37 -10.61 -23.55 28.95
N GLN A 38 -11.16 -23.61 27.75
CA GLN A 38 -12.17 -24.63 27.39
C GLN A 38 -11.62 -25.50 26.25
N PRO A 39 -11.74 -26.82 26.29
CA PRO A 39 -11.32 -27.71 25.23
C PRO A 39 -12.44 -27.81 24.19
N GLY A 40 -12.19 -27.35 22.98
CA GLY A 40 -13.04 -27.54 21.81
C GLY A 40 -12.43 -28.54 20.84
N ASN A 41 -13.17 -29.55 20.50
CA ASN A 41 -12.84 -30.66 19.60
C ASN A 41 -12.39 -30.17 18.22
N ALA A 42 -11.26 -30.72 17.76
CA ALA A 42 -10.82 -30.61 16.38
C ALA A 42 -11.61 -31.58 15.50
N GLU A 43 -12.40 -31.07 14.58
CA GLU A 43 -12.80 -31.77 13.36
C GLU A 43 -12.25 -30.99 12.17
N ASN A 44 -11.31 -31.64 11.45
CA ASN A 44 -10.81 -31.23 10.16
C ASN A 44 -11.94 -31.22 9.14
N GLN A 45 -12.35 -30.04 8.71
CA GLN A 45 -13.13 -29.89 7.49
C GLN A 45 -12.62 -28.65 6.76
N TYR A 46 -11.80 -28.87 5.70
CA TYR A 46 -11.50 -27.87 4.70
C TYR A 46 -12.77 -27.60 3.88
N PRO A 47 -13.31 -26.40 3.84
CA PRO A 47 -14.18 -26.00 2.77
C PRO A 47 -13.33 -25.32 1.69
N ASP A 48 -13.16 -26.01 0.57
CA ASP A 48 -12.96 -25.40 -0.73
C ASP A 48 -14.12 -24.42 -0.99
N THR A 49 -13.84 -23.14 -0.92
CA THR A 49 -14.69 -22.10 -1.53
C THR A 49 -13.79 -21.01 -2.08
N GLY A 50 -13.42 -21.17 -3.36
CA GLY A 50 -12.99 -20.07 -4.21
C GLY A 50 -14.04 -18.97 -4.27
N LYS A 51 -14.12 -18.16 -3.23
CA LYS A 51 -14.75 -16.85 -3.23
C LYS A 51 -13.65 -15.83 -3.01
N THR A 52 -13.10 -15.34 -4.11
CA THR A 52 -12.40 -14.06 -4.16
C THR A 52 -13.29 -13.04 -3.44
N ARG A 53 -12.85 -12.56 -2.29
CA ARG A 53 -13.55 -11.53 -1.53
C ARG A 53 -13.37 -10.23 -2.31
N GLU A 54 -14.35 -9.86 -3.14
CA GLU A 54 -14.42 -8.52 -3.72
C GLU A 54 -14.65 -7.50 -2.61
N ILE A 55 -13.57 -7.02 -2.00
CA ILE A 55 -13.59 -5.83 -1.16
C ILE A 55 -13.50 -4.64 -2.11
N SER A 56 -14.59 -4.33 -2.79
CA SER A 56 -14.66 -3.08 -3.54
C SER A 56 -14.87 -1.94 -2.55
N VAL A 57 -13.83 -1.16 -2.26
CA VAL A 57 -14.02 0.17 -1.68
C VAL A 57 -14.86 0.94 -2.69
N LYS A 58 -16.11 1.23 -2.34
CA LYS A 58 -16.99 1.97 -3.23
C LYS A 58 -16.39 3.36 -3.44
N ALA A 59 -16.24 3.77 -4.69
CA ALA A 59 -15.75 5.11 -5.05
C ALA A 59 -16.53 6.23 -4.33
N SER A 60 -17.81 6.00 -4.03
CA SER A 60 -18.67 6.89 -3.27
C SER A 60 -18.29 7.07 -1.78
N ALA A 61 -17.45 6.19 -1.22
CA ALA A 61 -16.95 6.31 0.15
C ALA A 61 -15.69 7.20 0.22
N ILE A 62 -15.01 7.45 -0.91
CA ILE A 62 -13.83 8.31 -0.97
C ILE A 62 -14.25 9.75 -1.14
N PRO A 63 -13.86 10.67 -0.24
CA PRO A 63 -14.12 12.10 -0.36
C PRO A 63 -13.63 12.67 -1.70
N GLU A 64 -14.18 13.80 -2.11
CA GLU A 64 -13.61 14.54 -3.25
C GLU A 64 -12.25 15.12 -2.90
N TYR A 65 -11.39 15.25 -3.91
CA TYR A 65 -10.08 15.88 -3.76
C TYR A 65 -10.22 17.32 -3.23
N SER A 66 -9.47 17.63 -2.17
CA SER A 66 -9.52 18.94 -1.49
C SER A 66 -8.17 19.64 -1.38
N GLY A 67 -7.19 19.22 -2.17
CA GLY A 67 -5.85 19.83 -2.22
C GLY A 67 -4.73 18.92 -1.70
N GLU A 68 -5.03 17.94 -0.84
CA GLU A 68 -4.05 17.00 -0.34
C GLU A 68 -3.91 15.81 -1.30
N PRO A 69 -2.67 15.36 -1.60
CA PRO A 69 -2.44 14.30 -2.59
C PRO A 69 -3.01 12.94 -2.19
N TYR A 70 -3.15 12.70 -0.90
CA TYR A 70 -3.72 11.48 -0.35
C TYR A 70 -4.49 11.76 0.93
N ILE A 71 -5.28 10.80 1.34
CA ILE A 71 -5.96 10.76 2.64
C ILE A 71 -5.63 9.45 3.35
N ILE A 72 -5.66 9.50 4.68
CA ILE A 72 -5.54 8.32 5.54
C ILE A 72 -6.92 7.66 5.65
N LEU A 73 -6.98 6.35 5.47
CA LEU A 73 -8.17 5.53 5.62
C LEU A 73 -8.14 4.74 6.93
N GLU A 74 -9.31 4.45 7.49
CA GLU A 74 -9.54 3.55 8.64
C GLU A 74 -8.54 3.76 9.80
N GLY A 75 -8.18 5.02 10.08
CA GLY A 75 -7.21 5.35 11.12
C GLY A 75 -5.80 4.82 10.85
N ASN A 76 -5.42 4.68 9.57
CA ASN A 76 -4.15 4.10 9.10
C ASN A 76 -4.00 2.59 9.36
N THR A 77 -5.11 1.88 9.54
CA THR A 77 -5.11 0.43 9.78
C THR A 77 -5.40 -0.31 8.48
N PRO A 78 -4.45 -1.11 7.95
CA PRO A 78 -4.68 -1.95 6.78
C PRO A 78 -5.77 -3.01 7.02
N ASP A 79 -6.51 -3.37 5.97
CA ASP A 79 -7.57 -4.39 6.04
C ASP A 79 -7.03 -5.78 5.65
N PHE A 80 -5.92 -6.20 6.30
CA PHE A 80 -5.42 -7.57 6.22
C PHE A 80 -6.05 -8.44 7.29
N THR A 81 -6.29 -9.71 6.95
CA THR A 81 -6.80 -10.72 7.89
C THR A 81 -5.66 -11.60 8.38
N ASP A 82 -5.86 -12.32 9.50
CA ASP A 82 -4.87 -13.30 10.00
C ASP A 82 -4.47 -14.33 8.93
N ASN A 83 -5.36 -14.63 7.96
CA ASN A 83 -5.05 -15.54 6.86
C ASN A 83 -4.15 -14.95 5.78
N ASP A 84 -4.05 -13.63 5.71
CA ASP A 84 -3.17 -12.95 4.76
C ASP A 84 -1.73 -12.88 5.30
N LEU A 85 -1.55 -12.99 6.64
CA LEU A 85 -0.25 -12.88 7.28
C LEU A 85 0.63 -14.08 6.93
N THR A 86 1.75 -13.82 6.27
CA THR A 86 2.71 -14.85 5.86
C THR A 86 4.09 -14.23 5.65
N GLU A 87 5.13 -14.97 6.03
CA GLU A 87 6.53 -14.67 5.73
C GLU A 87 6.98 -15.29 4.40
N LYS A 88 6.04 -15.86 3.64
CA LYS A 88 6.34 -16.45 2.33
C LYS A 88 5.98 -15.45 1.24
N SER A 89 6.96 -15.02 0.47
CA SER A 89 6.75 -14.11 -0.65
C SER A 89 5.83 -14.68 -1.72
N PHE A 90 4.96 -13.83 -2.23
CA PHE A 90 4.07 -14.10 -3.36
C PHE A 90 3.72 -12.80 -4.07
N GLU A 91 3.24 -12.94 -5.31
CA GLU A 91 2.64 -11.88 -6.11
C GLU A 91 1.30 -12.37 -6.68
N ASN A 92 0.31 -11.52 -6.63
CA ASN A 92 -1.00 -11.78 -7.23
C ASN A 92 -1.52 -10.51 -7.89
N TYR A 93 -1.88 -10.60 -9.17
CA TYR A 93 -2.42 -9.52 -9.97
C TYR A 93 -3.77 -9.96 -10.53
N SER A 94 -4.83 -9.22 -10.21
CA SER A 94 -6.17 -9.52 -10.72
C SER A 94 -6.21 -9.44 -12.24
N GLU A 95 -7.02 -10.30 -12.86
CA GLU A 95 -7.32 -10.20 -14.27
C GLU A 95 -7.94 -8.84 -14.62
N LEU A 96 -7.64 -8.35 -15.84
CA LEU A 96 -8.27 -7.13 -16.33
C LEU A 96 -9.77 -7.35 -16.48
N ASP A 97 -10.56 -6.36 -16.11
CA ASP A 97 -12.00 -6.40 -16.32
C ASP A 97 -12.40 -6.24 -17.82
N SER A 98 -13.70 -6.27 -18.09
CA SER A 98 -14.23 -6.15 -19.47
C SER A 98 -13.91 -4.81 -20.14
N LEU A 99 -13.52 -3.78 -19.38
CA LEU A 99 -13.07 -2.48 -19.89
C LEU A 99 -11.54 -2.37 -20.00
N GLY A 100 -10.82 -3.46 -19.70
CA GLY A 100 -9.35 -3.50 -19.69
C GLY A 100 -8.72 -2.76 -18.52
N ARG A 101 -9.46 -2.59 -17.39
CA ARG A 101 -8.98 -1.93 -16.18
C ARG A 101 -8.35 -2.95 -15.23
N CYS A 102 -7.28 -2.55 -14.53
CA CYS A 102 -6.67 -3.36 -13.48
C CYS A 102 -7.61 -3.50 -12.28
N GLY A 103 -7.59 -4.67 -11.66
CA GLY A 103 -8.11 -4.89 -10.32
C GLY A 103 -7.01 -4.74 -9.26
N GLU A 104 -7.19 -5.42 -8.15
CA GLU A 104 -6.24 -5.44 -7.03
C GLU A 104 -4.90 -6.09 -7.45
N ALA A 105 -3.80 -5.50 -7.00
CA ALA A 105 -2.48 -6.10 -6.95
C ALA A 105 -2.10 -6.34 -5.49
N PHE A 106 -1.73 -7.56 -5.13
CA PHE A 106 -1.43 -7.97 -3.76
C PHE A 106 -0.17 -8.84 -3.71
N SER A 107 0.76 -8.50 -2.84
CA SER A 107 2.03 -9.20 -2.67
C SER A 107 2.41 -9.30 -1.19
N CYS A 108 3.10 -10.36 -0.84
CA CYS A 108 3.98 -10.40 0.32
C CYS A 108 5.40 -10.17 -0.21
N VAL A 109 5.93 -8.99 -0.02
CA VAL A 109 7.23 -8.58 -0.57
C VAL A 109 8.33 -8.93 0.40
N GLY A 110 9.27 -9.79 -0.04
CA GLY A 110 10.56 -10.05 0.59
C GLY A 110 11.69 -9.61 -0.32
N GLN A 111 12.94 -9.69 0.15
CA GLN A 111 14.13 -9.31 -0.63
C GLN A 111 14.25 -10.11 -1.93
N GLU A 112 13.79 -11.34 -1.96
CA GLU A 112 13.85 -12.24 -3.11
C GLU A 112 12.98 -11.83 -4.30
N LEU A 113 11.96 -10.98 -4.07
CA LEU A 113 11.15 -10.39 -5.15
C LEU A 113 11.71 -9.07 -5.66
N MET A 114 12.61 -8.43 -4.92
CA MET A 114 13.15 -7.13 -5.31
C MET A 114 14.07 -7.26 -6.53
N PRO A 115 14.14 -6.22 -7.39
CA PRO A 115 14.92 -6.31 -8.62
C PRO A 115 16.42 -6.41 -8.37
N ASP A 116 17.05 -7.29 -9.11
CA ASP A 116 18.51 -7.41 -9.28
C ASP A 116 18.98 -6.90 -10.66
N GLU A 117 18.04 -6.51 -11.54
CA GLU A 117 18.27 -5.97 -12.86
C GLU A 117 17.73 -4.54 -13.03
N GLU A 118 18.24 -3.83 -14.04
CA GLU A 118 17.72 -2.50 -14.38
C GLU A 118 16.33 -2.58 -15.01
N ARG A 119 15.48 -1.59 -14.71
CA ARG A 119 14.13 -1.49 -15.23
C ARG A 119 14.10 -1.39 -16.76
N GLY A 120 13.35 -2.26 -17.40
CA GLY A 120 13.11 -2.26 -18.83
C GLY A 120 12.09 -1.20 -19.30
N SER A 121 11.95 -1.03 -20.63
CA SER A 121 10.97 -0.12 -21.23
C SER A 121 9.55 -0.69 -21.18
N ILE A 122 8.59 0.11 -20.72
CA ILE A 122 7.15 -0.21 -20.67
C ILE A 122 6.30 0.62 -21.64
N GLY A 123 6.95 1.36 -22.57
CA GLY A 123 6.29 2.30 -23.48
C GLY A 123 5.23 1.67 -24.41
N HIS A 124 5.30 0.37 -24.65
CA HIS A 124 4.36 -0.37 -25.48
C HIS A 124 3.02 -0.68 -24.79
N ILE A 125 2.95 -0.62 -23.46
CA ILE A 125 1.71 -0.85 -22.71
C ILE A 125 0.86 0.42 -22.70
N LYS A 126 -0.41 0.27 -22.97
CA LYS A 126 -1.42 1.34 -22.92
C LYS A 126 -2.55 0.88 -22.00
N PRO A 127 -2.53 1.27 -20.70
CA PRO A 127 -3.62 0.94 -19.79
C PRO A 127 -4.94 1.60 -20.21
N SER A 128 -6.05 1.25 -19.56
CA SER A 128 -7.35 1.88 -19.83
C SER A 128 -7.26 3.42 -19.73
N GLY A 129 -7.96 4.14 -20.60
CA GLY A 129 -7.95 5.61 -20.65
C GLY A 129 -6.62 6.27 -21.03
N TRP A 130 -5.65 5.52 -21.60
CA TRP A 130 -4.33 6.05 -21.94
C TRP A 130 -4.36 7.08 -23.06
N HIS A 131 -3.82 8.27 -22.79
CA HIS A 131 -3.50 9.28 -23.79
C HIS A 131 -2.06 9.79 -23.62
N THR A 132 -1.36 10.02 -24.72
CA THR A 132 -0.07 10.72 -24.69
C THR A 132 -0.33 12.21 -24.83
N VAL A 133 -0.34 12.93 -23.72
CA VAL A 133 -0.62 14.36 -23.66
C VAL A 133 0.44 15.09 -22.84
N LYS A 134 0.75 16.33 -23.23
CA LYS A 134 1.75 17.19 -22.60
C LYS A 134 1.16 18.53 -22.20
N TYR A 135 1.57 19.00 -21.02
CA TYR A 135 1.30 20.34 -20.52
C TYR A 135 2.60 20.95 -19.97
N ASP A 136 2.86 22.21 -20.25
CA ASP A 136 4.08 22.87 -19.76
C ASP A 136 4.07 23.09 -18.25
N THR A 137 2.89 23.06 -17.62
CA THR A 137 2.70 23.16 -16.16
C THR A 137 2.97 21.84 -15.42
N VAL A 138 3.13 20.72 -16.12
CA VAL A 138 3.39 19.42 -15.50
C VAL A 138 4.90 19.15 -15.51
N GLU A 139 5.44 18.69 -14.39
CA GLU A 139 6.84 18.28 -14.30
C GLU A 139 7.14 17.16 -15.31
N GLY A 140 8.19 17.32 -16.11
CA GLY A 140 8.53 16.43 -17.21
C GLY A 140 7.54 16.50 -18.39
N LYS A 141 6.58 17.41 -18.32
CA LYS A 141 5.56 17.74 -19.33
C LYS A 141 4.51 16.67 -19.60
N TYR A 142 4.79 15.39 -19.43
CA TYR A 142 3.82 14.31 -19.66
C TYR A 142 2.84 14.22 -18.50
N LEU A 143 1.54 14.42 -18.81
CA LEU A 143 0.46 14.31 -17.82
C LEU A 143 0.37 12.91 -17.24
N TYR A 144 0.35 11.90 -18.11
CA TYR A 144 0.13 10.52 -17.71
C TYR A 144 1.42 9.72 -17.66
N ASN A 145 1.50 8.87 -16.65
CA ASN A 145 2.48 7.82 -16.47
C ASN A 145 1.79 6.46 -16.53
N ARG A 146 2.54 5.45 -16.92
CA ARG A 146 2.17 4.05 -16.69
C ARG A 146 2.55 3.76 -15.25
N CYS A 147 1.61 4.05 -14.33
CA CYS A 147 1.84 3.84 -12.91
C CYS A 147 1.75 2.37 -12.59
N HIS A 148 2.80 1.82 -12.00
CA HIS A 148 2.70 0.52 -11.37
C HIS A 148 1.78 0.61 -10.15
N LEU A 149 0.96 -0.40 -9.93
CA LEU A 149 0.24 -0.59 -8.67
C LEU A 149 1.24 -1.02 -7.58
N ILE A 150 1.98 -2.09 -7.82
CA ILE A 150 3.15 -2.46 -7.01
C ILE A 150 4.39 -2.02 -7.76
N GLY A 151 5.18 -1.12 -7.18
CA GLY A 151 6.35 -0.52 -7.81
C GLY A 151 7.41 -1.54 -8.22
N TYR A 152 8.09 -1.31 -9.35
CA TYR A 152 9.18 -2.17 -9.85
C TYR A 152 10.22 -2.48 -8.76
N GLN A 153 10.53 -1.51 -7.91
CA GLN A 153 11.51 -1.67 -6.83
C GLN A 153 11.11 -2.69 -5.76
N LEU A 154 9.84 -3.11 -5.72
CA LEU A 154 9.32 -4.05 -4.73
C LEU A 154 9.29 -5.49 -5.26
N THR A 155 8.90 -5.70 -6.52
CA THR A 155 8.66 -7.05 -7.05
C THR A 155 9.32 -7.32 -8.40
N ALA A 156 10.19 -6.44 -8.90
CA ALA A 156 10.82 -6.55 -10.21
C ALA A 156 9.83 -6.70 -11.40
N GLU A 157 8.50 -6.61 -11.15
CA GLU A 157 7.47 -6.77 -12.17
C GLU A 157 7.43 -5.53 -13.08
N ASN A 158 7.97 -5.66 -14.29
CA ASN A 158 8.21 -4.50 -15.15
C ASN A 158 7.05 -4.18 -16.10
N SER A 159 6.66 -5.12 -16.95
CA SER A 159 5.75 -4.88 -18.08
C SER A 159 4.44 -5.65 -17.98
N ASN A 160 3.99 -5.96 -16.80
CA ASN A 160 2.72 -6.63 -16.54
C ASN A 160 1.54 -5.66 -16.74
N LYS A 161 0.62 -6.00 -17.65
CA LYS A 161 -0.57 -5.19 -17.94
C LYS A 161 -1.53 -5.13 -16.75
N GLN A 162 -1.54 -6.14 -15.88
CA GLN A 162 -2.37 -6.24 -14.70
C GLN A 162 -1.85 -5.39 -13.54
N ASN A 163 -0.61 -4.89 -13.66
CA ASN A 163 0.06 -4.03 -12.66
C ASN A 163 0.23 -2.57 -13.12
N LEU A 164 -0.35 -2.17 -14.26
CA LEU A 164 -0.13 -0.84 -14.83
C LEU A 164 -1.45 -0.10 -15.09
N ILE A 165 -1.61 1.07 -14.50
CA ILE A 165 -2.74 1.95 -14.73
C ILE A 165 -2.32 3.29 -15.35
N THR A 166 -3.29 4.00 -15.94
CA THR A 166 -3.09 5.39 -16.38
C THR A 166 -3.20 6.31 -15.16
N GLY A 167 -2.08 6.74 -14.63
CA GLY A 167 -2.02 7.67 -13.51
C GLY A 167 -1.41 9.01 -13.92
N THR A 168 -1.82 10.08 -13.26
CA THR A 168 -1.22 11.41 -13.47
C THR A 168 0.22 11.44 -12.96
N ARG A 169 1.01 12.42 -13.42
CA ARG A 169 2.34 12.70 -12.85
C ARG A 169 2.24 12.95 -11.34
N TYR A 170 1.24 13.71 -10.91
CA TYR A 170 1.00 14.05 -9.52
C TYR A 170 0.71 12.81 -8.67
N MET A 171 -0.20 11.94 -9.10
CA MET A 171 -0.47 10.68 -8.38
C MET A 171 0.79 9.81 -8.29
N ASN A 172 1.47 9.57 -9.41
CA ASN A 172 2.66 8.73 -9.45
C ASN A 172 3.75 9.21 -8.49
N GLN A 173 3.97 10.52 -8.41
CA GLN A 173 4.96 11.10 -7.48
C GLN A 173 4.56 10.92 -6.01
N ASN A 174 3.26 10.95 -5.70
CA ASN A 174 2.76 10.82 -4.33
C ASN A 174 2.56 9.36 -3.89
N MET A 175 2.69 8.38 -4.77
CA MET A 175 2.83 6.96 -4.42
C MET A 175 4.25 6.60 -3.98
N ILE A 176 5.28 7.23 -4.57
CA ILE A 176 6.70 6.92 -4.34
C ILE A 176 7.12 6.91 -2.86
N PRO A 177 6.70 7.85 -1.99
CA PRO A 177 7.08 7.82 -0.58
C PRO A 177 6.68 6.53 0.13
N PHE A 178 5.48 6.00 -0.13
CA PHE A 178 4.98 4.74 0.44
C PHE A 178 5.72 3.52 -0.10
N GLU A 179 6.03 3.53 -1.40
CA GLU A 179 6.86 2.49 -2.03
C GLU A 179 8.27 2.49 -1.45
N ASN A 180 8.87 3.66 -1.24
CA ASN A 180 10.22 3.80 -0.68
C ASN A 180 10.27 3.33 0.78
N GLU A 181 9.31 3.73 1.62
CA GLU A 181 9.19 3.29 3.01
C GLU A 181 9.20 1.76 3.10
N THR A 182 8.39 1.10 2.25
CA THR A 182 8.32 -0.35 2.16
C THR A 182 9.64 -0.96 1.69
N ALA A 183 10.23 -0.43 0.61
CA ALA A 183 11.45 -0.96 0.04
C ALA A 183 12.67 -0.79 0.98
N ASP A 184 12.76 0.34 1.67
CA ASP A 184 13.86 0.63 2.59
C ASP A 184 13.77 -0.27 3.82
N TYR A 185 12.58 -0.46 4.39
CA TYR A 185 12.36 -1.41 5.49
C TYR A 185 12.80 -2.84 5.13
N ILE A 186 12.36 -3.35 3.97
CA ILE A 186 12.74 -4.71 3.53
C ILE A 186 14.26 -4.84 3.35
N LYS A 187 14.92 -3.84 2.76
CA LYS A 187 16.39 -3.84 2.58
C LYS A 187 17.15 -3.80 3.90
N GLU A 188 16.65 -3.04 4.88
CA GLU A 188 17.31 -2.86 6.17
C GLU A 188 17.15 -4.05 7.10
N THR A 189 15.98 -4.70 7.06
CA THR A 189 15.63 -5.75 8.02
C THR A 189 15.71 -7.17 7.46
N GLY A 190 15.46 -7.34 6.16
CA GLY A 190 15.25 -8.63 5.52
C GLY A 190 13.86 -9.24 5.78
N ASN A 191 12.99 -8.50 6.48
CA ASN A 191 11.64 -8.91 6.81
C ASN A 191 10.68 -8.72 5.61
N HIS A 192 9.48 -9.28 5.73
CA HIS A 192 8.44 -9.23 4.70
C HIS A 192 7.40 -8.14 4.98
N VAL A 193 6.84 -7.60 3.91
CA VAL A 193 5.74 -6.64 3.96
C VAL A 193 4.59 -7.13 3.09
N LEU A 194 3.40 -7.30 3.68
CA LEU A 194 2.17 -7.38 2.91
C LEU A 194 1.92 -6.01 2.28
N TYR A 195 1.77 -5.99 0.96
CA TYR A 195 1.59 -4.77 0.18
C TYR A 195 0.46 -4.95 -0.82
N ARG A 196 -0.59 -4.15 -0.69
CA ARG A 196 -1.78 -4.24 -1.54
C ARG A 196 -2.13 -2.89 -2.13
N VAL A 197 -2.38 -2.86 -3.42
CA VAL A 197 -2.84 -1.66 -4.12
C VAL A 197 -4.08 -1.97 -4.94
N THR A 198 -5.17 -1.24 -4.64
CA THR A 198 -6.46 -1.43 -5.29
C THR A 198 -6.86 -0.15 -6.01
N PRO A 199 -6.90 -0.12 -7.35
CA PRO A 199 -7.41 1.02 -8.09
C PRO A 199 -8.92 1.14 -7.91
N VAL A 200 -9.41 2.35 -7.66
CA VAL A 200 -10.83 2.63 -7.42
C VAL A 200 -11.43 3.33 -8.63
N PHE A 201 -12.27 2.62 -9.36
CA PHE A 201 -13.00 3.16 -10.52
C PHE A 201 -14.45 3.50 -10.14
N GLU A 202 -15.00 4.53 -10.77
CA GLU A 202 -16.40 4.91 -10.65
C GLU A 202 -17.17 4.50 -11.91
N GLY A 203 -18.17 3.63 -11.78
CA GLY A 203 -18.95 3.14 -12.90
C GLY A 203 -18.08 2.56 -14.03
N GLU A 204 -18.28 3.05 -15.26
CA GLU A 204 -17.54 2.62 -16.45
C GLU A 204 -16.33 3.53 -16.79
N ASN A 205 -15.89 4.37 -15.85
CA ASN A 205 -14.74 5.24 -16.07
C ASN A 205 -13.48 4.44 -16.40
N LEU A 206 -12.72 4.92 -17.40
CA LEU A 206 -11.47 4.28 -17.83
C LEU A 206 -10.25 4.73 -17.00
N LEU A 207 -10.36 5.87 -16.28
CA LEU A 207 -9.37 6.29 -15.28
C LEU A 207 -9.88 5.94 -13.87
N ALA A 208 -9.00 5.43 -13.04
CA ALA A 208 -9.29 5.32 -11.61
C ALA A 208 -9.39 6.70 -10.96
N LYS A 209 -10.30 6.88 -9.99
CA LYS A 209 -10.36 8.06 -9.11
C LYS A 209 -9.06 8.21 -8.30
N GLY A 210 -8.41 7.11 -8.02
CA GLY A 210 -7.15 6.98 -7.33
C GLY A 210 -6.86 5.52 -6.98
N VAL A 211 -5.88 5.31 -6.13
CA VAL A 211 -5.51 3.98 -5.63
C VAL A 211 -5.56 3.93 -4.11
N ARG A 212 -6.13 2.87 -3.56
CA ARG A 212 -5.98 2.50 -2.16
C ARG A 212 -4.67 1.73 -2.03
N MET A 213 -3.79 2.16 -1.14
CA MET A 213 -2.52 1.51 -0.84
C MET A 213 -2.51 1.09 0.62
N GLU A 214 -2.12 -0.14 0.87
CA GLU A 214 -2.03 -0.75 2.19
C GLU A 214 -0.71 -1.49 2.32
N ALA A 215 -0.07 -1.35 3.47
CA ALA A 215 1.12 -2.12 3.80
C ALA A 215 1.17 -2.48 5.27
N TYR A 216 1.82 -3.62 5.57
CA TYR A 216 1.97 -4.13 6.92
C TYR A 216 3.21 -5.03 6.99
N SER A 217 4.18 -4.68 7.83
CA SER A 217 5.36 -5.51 8.07
C SER A 217 5.00 -6.70 8.94
N VAL A 218 5.35 -7.91 8.48
CA VAL A 218 4.78 -9.16 9.01
C VAL A 218 5.45 -9.58 10.32
N GLU A 219 6.78 -9.61 10.35
CA GLU A 219 7.54 -10.20 11.46
C GLU A 219 7.54 -9.34 12.72
N ASP A 220 7.23 -8.05 12.60
CA ASP A 220 7.19 -7.11 13.72
C ASP A 220 5.79 -6.55 14.00
N ASP A 221 4.75 -7.23 13.49
CA ASP A 221 3.35 -6.88 13.71
C ASP A 221 3.02 -5.43 13.32
N GLY A 222 3.61 -4.94 12.21
CA GLY A 222 3.37 -3.61 11.66
C GLY A 222 4.12 -2.47 12.38
N GLU A 223 5.12 -2.78 13.23
CA GLU A 223 5.90 -1.73 13.90
C GLU A 223 6.81 -0.97 12.92
N GLY A 224 7.32 -1.64 11.89
CA GLY A 224 8.22 -1.05 10.89
C GLY A 224 7.50 -0.36 9.75
N VAL A 225 6.49 -1.01 9.16
CA VAL A 225 5.65 -0.46 8.08
C VAL A 225 4.19 -0.77 8.35
N CYS A 226 3.39 0.29 8.46
CA CYS A 226 1.94 0.16 8.60
C CYS A 226 1.25 1.39 8.05
N PHE A 227 0.57 1.26 6.90
CA PHE A 227 -0.23 2.34 6.36
C PHE A 227 -1.46 1.85 5.58
N HIS A 228 -2.48 2.70 5.57
CA HIS A 228 -3.70 2.55 4.79
C HIS A 228 -4.13 3.92 4.26
N VAL A 229 -3.87 4.17 3.00
CA VAL A 229 -4.07 5.48 2.38
C VAL A 229 -4.80 5.36 1.05
N PHE A 230 -5.42 6.46 0.61
CA PHE A 230 -5.94 6.62 -0.74
C PHE A 230 -5.22 7.78 -1.43
N VAL A 231 -4.51 7.50 -2.52
CA VAL A 231 -3.80 8.49 -3.33
C VAL A 231 -4.67 8.88 -4.52
N TYR A 232 -4.95 10.18 -4.67
CA TYR A 232 -5.84 10.72 -5.71
C TYR A 232 -5.20 10.74 -7.08
N ASN A 233 -5.93 10.29 -8.10
CA ASN A 233 -5.51 10.41 -9.50
C ASN A 233 -5.97 11.75 -10.09
N VAL A 234 -5.35 12.82 -9.67
CA VAL A 234 -5.60 14.20 -10.08
C VAL A 234 -4.32 14.85 -10.59
N GLN A 235 -4.45 15.98 -11.27
CA GLN A 235 -3.32 16.86 -11.60
C GLN A 235 -3.76 18.31 -11.34
N PRO A 236 -3.20 19.01 -10.34
CA PRO A 236 -3.55 20.40 -10.06
C PRO A 236 -3.44 21.27 -11.31
N GLY A 237 -4.48 22.10 -11.58
CA GLY A 237 -4.57 22.96 -12.75
C GLY A 237 -4.96 22.26 -14.06
N ILE A 238 -5.36 20.97 -13.98
CA ILE A 238 -5.81 20.20 -15.14
C ILE A 238 -7.07 19.42 -14.79
N SER A 239 -8.14 19.65 -15.52
CA SER A 239 -9.37 18.84 -15.46
C SER A 239 -9.19 17.54 -16.24
N LEU A 240 -9.54 16.41 -15.59
CA LEU A 240 -9.54 15.07 -16.18
C LEU A 240 -10.97 14.64 -16.50
N ASP A 241 -11.17 14.06 -17.68
CA ASP A 241 -12.37 13.31 -18.02
C ASP A 241 -12.09 11.82 -17.68
N TYR A 242 -12.55 11.38 -16.53
CA TYR A 242 -12.33 10.01 -16.04
C TYR A 242 -12.97 8.94 -16.93
N ALA A 243 -14.06 9.28 -17.62
CA ALA A 243 -14.71 8.33 -18.51
C ALA A 243 -13.84 7.97 -19.71
N THR A 244 -13.03 8.92 -20.22
CA THR A 244 -12.27 8.73 -21.49
C THR A 244 -10.77 8.85 -21.33
N GLY A 245 -10.26 9.43 -20.26
CA GLY A 245 -8.85 9.81 -20.10
C GLY A 245 -8.46 11.09 -20.81
N LYS A 246 -9.38 11.82 -21.43
CA LYS A 246 -9.10 13.15 -21.99
C LYS A 246 -8.86 14.17 -20.89
N SER A 247 -8.18 15.26 -21.23
CA SER A 247 -7.83 16.30 -20.25
C SER A 247 -7.79 17.69 -20.91
N ARG A 248 -7.89 18.73 -20.08
CA ARG A 248 -7.75 20.14 -20.47
C ARG A 248 -7.16 20.95 -19.32
N LEU A 249 -6.53 22.09 -19.65
CA LEU A 249 -6.19 23.09 -18.63
C LEU A 249 -7.48 23.69 -18.04
N ASP A 250 -7.45 24.00 -16.74
CA ASP A 250 -8.54 24.66 -16.00
C ASP A 250 -8.69 26.13 -16.40
#